data_f19167c833ca22cf96f2d5ea73780189
#
_entry.id   f19167c833ca22cf96f2d5ea73780189
#
_cell.length_a   1.000
_cell.length_b   1.000
_cell.length_c   1.000
_cell.angle_alpha   90.00
_cell.angle_beta   90.00
_cell.angle_gamma   90.00
#
_symmetry.space_group_name_H-M   'P 1'
#
loop_
_entity.id
_entity.type
_entity.pdbx_description
1 polymer ?
#
loop_
_entity_poly.entity_id
_entity_poly.type
_entity_poly.pdbx_seq_one_letter_code
_entity_poly.pdbx_strand_id
1 'polypeptide(L)'
;KAVTGDWNMEIDNLTVRKIFSIFELVVQKITYQGGMIIRSAAGGKLTKVTDGGSHWRCEHDSTDDFVQDDQIICQAFTGTATKRYWRLVTSAGAGYFNLSKVDCEEGSGIPETGDNVAVLGNRTNTARQKAQIDCAVGDSAPYRDDYDGINSYSLVNRLITRTGNLNGITDAVFGVLTGSGLYGTNVYLKGTFVLHSGKKIEEAIDDVKNDLNGRITDVETNFEIREGQISSKIKEVNIAVSNAKQSETNASGSASSASSSATTAGVSANNAAKSATDAQGAATNAGKILEEVTLKESSITQTAGEISTKVTEVN
;
A
#
# COMPACT_ATOMS: atom_id res chain seq x y z
N LYS A 1 44.27 -36.31 -11.71
CA LYS A 1 44.63 -35.45 -12.85
C LYS A 1 43.58 -34.36 -12.92
N ALA A 2 43.91 -33.13 -12.64
CA ALA A 2 43.04 -32.00 -12.87
C ALA A 2 42.81 -31.91 -14.39
N VAL A 3 41.54 -31.98 -14.81
CA VAL A 3 41.17 -31.69 -16.20
C VAL A 3 41.03 -30.17 -16.29
N THR A 4 42.04 -29.54 -16.86
CA THR A 4 41.98 -28.12 -17.18
C THR A 4 41.42 -27.99 -18.59
N GLY A 5 40.16 -27.60 -18.68
CA GLY A 5 39.50 -27.29 -19.94
C GLY A 5 38.03 -26.95 -19.66
N ASP A 6 37.55 -25.91 -20.29
CA ASP A 6 36.13 -25.56 -20.24
C ASP A 6 35.33 -26.55 -21.10
N TRP A 7 34.42 -27.27 -20.49
CA TRP A 7 33.55 -28.20 -21.19
C TRP A 7 32.14 -27.57 -21.27
N ASN A 8 31.66 -27.43 -22.48
CA ASN A 8 30.28 -27.02 -22.73
C ASN A 8 29.43 -28.27 -22.97
N MET A 9 28.31 -28.38 -22.26
CA MET A 9 27.30 -29.43 -22.47
C MET A 9 25.98 -28.74 -22.76
N GLU A 10 25.40 -29.04 -23.92
CA GLU A 10 24.09 -28.59 -24.33
C GLU A 10 23.12 -29.77 -24.32
N ILE A 11 22.04 -29.64 -23.57
CA ILE A 11 21.03 -30.69 -23.43
C ILE A 11 19.62 -30.05 -23.40
N ASP A 12 18.69 -30.65 -24.11
CA ASP A 12 17.31 -30.19 -24.16
C ASP A 12 16.55 -30.44 -22.85
N ASN A 13 16.81 -31.61 -22.23
CA ASN A 13 16.16 -32.00 -20.98
C ASN A 13 17.13 -32.77 -20.08
N LEU A 14 17.25 -32.34 -18.83
CA LEU A 14 18.02 -33.03 -17.80
C LEU A 14 17.13 -33.48 -16.65
N THR A 15 16.99 -34.78 -16.40
CA THR A 15 16.32 -35.34 -15.24
C THR A 15 17.33 -35.99 -14.31
N VAL A 16 17.49 -35.48 -13.11
CA VAL A 16 18.36 -36.05 -12.09
C VAL A 16 17.54 -36.63 -10.95
N ARG A 17 17.67 -37.95 -10.73
CA ARG A 17 16.86 -38.67 -9.72
C ARG A 17 17.40 -38.63 -8.29
N LYS A 18 18.64 -38.15 -8.08
CA LYS A 18 19.26 -38.04 -6.74
C LYS A 18 19.88 -36.64 -6.56
N ILE A 19 21.18 -36.54 -6.54
CA ILE A 19 21.90 -35.28 -6.24
C ILE A 19 22.49 -34.76 -7.52
N PHE A 20 22.24 -33.47 -7.82
CA PHE A 20 22.94 -32.68 -8.83
C PHE A 20 23.61 -31.51 -8.12
N SER A 21 24.93 -31.50 -8.07
CA SER A 21 25.68 -30.45 -7.42
C SER A 21 26.23 -29.46 -8.47
N ILE A 22 25.88 -28.22 -8.32
CA ILE A 22 26.30 -27.10 -9.17
C ILE A 22 27.01 -26.09 -8.30
N PHE A 23 28.20 -25.66 -8.70
CA PHE A 23 28.94 -24.59 -8.00
C PHE A 23 28.43 -23.21 -8.37
N GLU A 24 27.98 -23.04 -9.62
CA GLU A 24 27.39 -21.82 -10.12
C GLU A 24 26.34 -22.16 -11.15
N LEU A 25 25.15 -21.59 -11.00
CA LEU A 25 24.03 -21.72 -11.95
C LEU A 25 23.68 -20.35 -12.50
N VAL A 26 23.92 -20.12 -13.78
CA VAL A 26 23.47 -18.93 -14.50
C VAL A 26 22.20 -19.26 -15.26
N VAL A 27 21.05 -18.74 -14.81
CA VAL A 27 19.76 -18.90 -15.51
C VAL A 27 19.48 -17.63 -16.31
N GLN A 28 19.67 -17.72 -17.62
CA GLN A 28 19.36 -16.63 -18.56
C GLN A 28 17.96 -16.78 -19.13
N LYS A 29 16.93 -16.64 -18.29
CA LYS A 29 15.54 -16.62 -18.75
C LYS A 29 14.89 -15.31 -18.36
N ILE A 30 14.52 -14.52 -19.36
CA ILE A 30 13.63 -13.39 -19.16
C ILE A 30 12.21 -13.91 -19.31
N THR A 31 11.45 -13.88 -18.22
CA THR A 31 9.99 -14.07 -18.28
C THR A 31 9.37 -12.72 -18.50
N TYR A 32 8.72 -12.53 -19.63
CA TYR A 32 7.98 -11.30 -19.95
C TYR A 32 6.49 -11.57 -19.78
N GLN A 33 5.81 -10.59 -19.19
CA GLN A 33 4.36 -10.54 -19.12
C GLN A 33 3.94 -9.11 -19.40
N GLY A 34 3.25 -8.91 -20.50
CA GLY A 34 2.62 -7.64 -20.85
C GLY A 34 1.19 -7.57 -20.33
N GLY A 35 0.68 -6.35 -20.19
CA GLY A 35 -0.70 -6.13 -19.82
C GLY A 35 -0.93 -5.94 -18.34
N MET A 36 -1.90 -6.67 -17.80
CA MET A 36 -2.36 -6.56 -16.42
C MET A 36 -2.31 -7.94 -15.75
N ILE A 37 -1.86 -7.96 -14.50
CA ILE A 37 -1.90 -9.14 -13.64
C ILE A 37 -2.82 -8.82 -12.47
N ILE A 38 -3.79 -9.69 -12.23
CA ILE A 38 -4.67 -9.61 -11.06
C ILE A 38 -4.32 -10.77 -10.12
N ARG A 39 -4.00 -10.43 -8.88
CA ARG A 39 -3.85 -11.40 -7.78
C ARG A 39 -5.01 -11.20 -6.83
N SER A 40 -5.80 -12.25 -6.65
CA SER A 40 -7.02 -12.19 -5.85
C SER A 40 -7.35 -13.55 -5.25
N ALA A 41 -8.56 -13.68 -4.72
CA ALA A 41 -8.99 -14.87 -3.97
C ALA A 41 -9.06 -16.16 -4.81
N ALA A 42 -9.28 -16.06 -6.11
CA ALA A 42 -9.24 -17.18 -7.04
C ALA A 42 -9.04 -16.69 -8.47
N GLY A 43 -8.50 -17.57 -9.31
CA GLY A 43 -8.33 -17.33 -10.74
C GLY A 43 -8.14 -18.62 -11.49
N GLY A 44 -8.35 -18.61 -12.79
CA GLY A 44 -8.20 -19.81 -13.62
C GLY A 44 -8.52 -19.55 -15.08
N LYS A 45 -8.44 -20.61 -15.87
CA LYS A 45 -8.80 -20.56 -17.28
C LYS A 45 -10.08 -21.35 -17.48
N LEU A 46 -11.01 -20.80 -18.26
CA LEU A 46 -12.24 -21.49 -18.62
C LEU A 46 -11.95 -22.62 -19.62
N THR A 47 -12.25 -23.83 -19.22
CA THR A 47 -12.08 -25.04 -20.05
C THR A 47 -13.31 -25.32 -20.90
N LYS A 48 -14.48 -24.87 -20.42
CA LYS A 48 -15.75 -25.02 -21.14
C LYS A 48 -16.76 -23.99 -20.66
N VAL A 49 -17.51 -23.43 -21.60
CA VAL A 49 -18.65 -22.56 -21.32
C VAL A 49 -19.89 -23.13 -21.99
N THR A 50 -20.97 -23.24 -21.22
CA THR A 50 -22.26 -23.77 -21.70
C THR A 50 -23.38 -22.82 -21.33
N ASP A 51 -24.29 -22.58 -22.24
CA ASP A 51 -25.49 -21.79 -21.99
C ASP A 51 -26.45 -22.58 -21.09
N GLY A 52 -26.69 -22.06 -19.90
CA GLY A 52 -27.63 -22.62 -18.91
C GLY A 52 -28.96 -21.86 -18.85
N GLY A 53 -29.32 -21.11 -19.89
CA GLY A 53 -30.55 -20.31 -19.93
C GLY A 53 -30.38 -18.95 -19.23
N SER A 54 -30.54 -18.88 -17.93
CA SER A 54 -30.37 -17.65 -17.12
C SER A 54 -28.91 -17.34 -16.76
N HIS A 55 -28.01 -18.27 -16.95
CA HIS A 55 -26.59 -18.18 -16.60
C HIS A 55 -25.72 -18.86 -17.66
N TRP A 56 -24.41 -18.61 -17.60
CA TRP A 56 -23.41 -19.43 -18.27
C TRP A 56 -22.77 -20.36 -17.24
N ARG A 57 -22.79 -21.65 -17.50
CA ARG A 57 -22.01 -22.62 -16.74
C ARG A 57 -20.58 -22.61 -17.27
N CYS A 58 -19.63 -22.22 -16.43
CA CYS A 58 -18.22 -22.14 -16.74
C CYS A 58 -17.47 -23.23 -15.97
N GLU A 59 -16.84 -24.15 -16.68
CA GLU A 59 -15.89 -25.11 -16.12
C GLU A 59 -14.49 -24.51 -16.19
N HIS A 60 -13.62 -24.78 -15.22
CA HIS A 60 -12.29 -24.18 -15.11
C HIS A 60 -11.22 -25.21 -14.75
N ASP A 61 -9.95 -24.84 -15.00
CA ASP A 61 -8.77 -25.69 -14.71
C ASP A 61 -8.14 -25.39 -13.35
N SER A 62 -8.67 -24.41 -12.63
CA SER A 62 -8.11 -23.97 -11.34
C SER A 62 -8.40 -24.97 -10.23
N THR A 63 -7.45 -25.07 -9.31
CA THR A 63 -7.63 -25.72 -8.00
C THR A 63 -8.21 -24.77 -6.96
N ASP A 64 -8.32 -23.48 -7.27
CA ASP A 64 -8.92 -22.49 -6.38
C ASP A 64 -10.44 -22.65 -6.33
N ASP A 65 -11.01 -22.36 -5.16
CA ASP A 65 -12.46 -22.40 -4.97
C ASP A 65 -13.08 -21.07 -5.42
N PHE A 66 -13.96 -21.14 -6.40
CA PHE A 66 -14.92 -20.09 -6.70
C PHE A 66 -16.16 -20.30 -5.86
N VAL A 67 -16.73 -19.21 -5.34
CA VAL A 67 -17.91 -19.30 -4.47
C VAL A 67 -19.02 -18.39 -4.95
N GLN A 68 -20.22 -18.61 -4.43
CA GLN A 68 -21.34 -17.72 -4.66
C GLN A 68 -21.00 -16.28 -4.28
N ASP A 69 -21.55 -15.32 -5.00
CA ASP A 69 -21.33 -13.90 -4.85
C ASP A 69 -19.95 -13.40 -5.26
N ASP A 70 -19.04 -14.26 -5.72
CA ASP A 70 -17.81 -13.80 -6.38
C ASP A 70 -18.15 -12.99 -7.63
N GLN A 71 -17.37 -11.95 -7.84
CA GLN A 71 -17.46 -11.09 -9.03
C GLN A 71 -16.28 -11.43 -9.93
N ILE A 72 -16.55 -12.15 -11.02
CA ILE A 72 -15.53 -12.66 -11.94
C ILE A 72 -15.25 -11.63 -13.01
N ILE A 73 -13.99 -11.26 -13.15
CA ILE A 73 -13.49 -10.43 -14.25
C ILE A 73 -12.69 -11.26 -15.25
N CYS A 74 -12.88 -10.93 -16.51
CA CYS A 74 -12.00 -11.28 -17.61
C CYS A 74 -11.67 -10.00 -18.39
N GLN A 75 -10.43 -9.83 -18.72
CA GLN A 75 -9.98 -8.78 -19.63
C GLN A 75 -8.90 -9.36 -20.54
N ALA A 76 -9.18 -9.41 -21.84
CA ALA A 76 -8.27 -9.94 -22.83
C ALA A 76 -8.14 -8.95 -23.99
N PHE A 77 -6.91 -8.75 -24.46
CA PHE A 77 -6.60 -7.95 -25.63
C PHE A 77 -6.40 -8.89 -26.81
N THR A 78 -7.29 -8.82 -27.78
CA THR A 78 -7.27 -9.66 -29.00
C THR A 78 -6.78 -8.90 -30.22
N GLY A 79 -5.71 -8.13 -30.07
CA GLY A 79 -5.10 -7.35 -31.16
C GLY A 79 -5.84 -6.05 -31.46
N THR A 80 -7.05 -6.10 -31.95
CA THR A 80 -7.86 -4.91 -32.33
C THR A 80 -9.07 -4.67 -31.43
N ALA A 81 -9.42 -5.63 -30.56
CA ALA A 81 -10.58 -5.53 -29.67
C ALA A 81 -10.21 -5.94 -28.25
N THR A 82 -10.80 -5.27 -27.28
CA THR A 82 -10.72 -5.63 -25.88
C THR A 82 -11.97 -6.43 -25.53
N LYS A 83 -11.80 -7.70 -25.17
CA LYS A 83 -12.84 -8.48 -24.54
C LYS A 83 -12.81 -8.20 -23.06
N ARG A 84 -13.94 -7.78 -22.48
CA ARG A 84 -14.07 -7.53 -21.05
C ARG A 84 -15.44 -7.95 -20.56
N TYR A 85 -15.50 -8.59 -19.43
CA TYR A 85 -16.71 -8.77 -18.64
C TYR A 85 -16.37 -8.79 -17.15
N TRP A 86 -17.32 -8.36 -16.34
CA TRP A 86 -17.29 -8.44 -14.88
C TRP A 86 -18.67 -8.86 -14.40
N ARG A 87 -18.81 -10.10 -13.92
CA ARG A 87 -20.09 -10.78 -13.72
C ARG A 87 -20.15 -11.50 -12.39
N LEU A 88 -21.38 -11.63 -11.86
CA LEU A 88 -21.65 -12.32 -10.60
C LEU A 88 -21.67 -13.83 -10.77
N VAL A 89 -21.04 -14.52 -9.83
CA VAL A 89 -21.23 -15.97 -9.62
C VAL A 89 -22.53 -16.19 -8.84
N THR A 90 -23.50 -16.81 -9.47
CA THR A 90 -24.79 -17.14 -8.85
C THR A 90 -24.73 -18.42 -8.02
N SER A 91 -23.88 -19.34 -8.39
CA SER A 91 -23.57 -20.56 -7.66
C SER A 91 -22.25 -21.18 -8.16
N ALA A 92 -21.60 -21.96 -7.34
CA ALA A 92 -20.37 -22.66 -7.67
C ALA A 92 -20.37 -24.09 -7.12
N GLY A 93 -19.52 -24.93 -7.70
CA GLY A 93 -19.29 -26.28 -7.27
C GLY A 93 -17.92 -26.77 -7.75
N ALA A 94 -17.60 -28.04 -7.49
CA ALA A 94 -16.29 -28.57 -7.84
C ALA A 94 -16.00 -28.45 -9.34
N GLY A 95 -15.01 -27.65 -9.70
CA GLY A 95 -14.54 -27.44 -11.07
C GLY A 95 -15.45 -26.58 -11.97
N TYR A 96 -16.45 -25.92 -11.41
CA TYR A 96 -17.30 -25.02 -12.17
C TYR A 96 -17.93 -23.91 -11.34
N PHE A 97 -18.37 -22.85 -12.00
CA PHE A 97 -19.26 -21.83 -11.47
C PHE A 97 -20.26 -21.36 -12.54
N ASN A 98 -21.34 -20.77 -12.07
CA ASN A 98 -22.39 -20.21 -12.92
C ASN A 98 -22.33 -18.69 -12.90
N LEU A 99 -22.10 -18.07 -14.06
CA LEU A 99 -22.08 -16.61 -14.23
C LEU A 99 -23.44 -16.08 -14.64
N SER A 100 -23.90 -15.06 -13.95
CA SER A 100 -25.15 -14.38 -14.30
C SER A 100 -25.07 -13.76 -15.69
N LYS A 101 -26.15 -13.88 -16.46
CA LYS A 101 -26.30 -13.18 -17.74
C LYS A 101 -26.70 -11.71 -17.58
N VAL A 102 -27.42 -11.41 -16.49
CA VAL A 102 -28.02 -10.07 -16.27
C VAL A 102 -27.31 -9.27 -15.18
N ASP A 103 -26.78 -9.96 -14.17
CA ASP A 103 -26.05 -9.31 -13.08
C ASP A 103 -24.59 -9.22 -13.43
N CYS A 104 -24.20 -8.07 -13.97
CA CYS A 104 -22.85 -7.79 -14.47
C CYS A 104 -22.62 -6.28 -14.58
N GLU A 105 -21.36 -5.91 -14.77
CA GLU A 105 -20.98 -4.56 -15.21
C GLU A 105 -21.64 -4.24 -16.57
N GLU A 106 -22.11 -3.02 -16.74
CA GLU A 106 -22.68 -2.58 -18.02
C GLU A 106 -21.68 -2.76 -19.16
N GLY A 107 -22.15 -3.28 -20.29
CA GLY A 107 -21.28 -3.57 -21.44
C GLY A 107 -20.45 -4.85 -21.32
N SER A 108 -20.65 -5.64 -20.27
CA SER A 108 -19.94 -6.93 -20.08
C SER A 108 -20.18 -7.88 -21.26
N GLY A 109 -19.08 -8.38 -21.82
CA GLY A 109 -19.08 -9.40 -22.88
C GLY A 109 -19.56 -10.79 -22.38
N ILE A 110 -19.55 -11.73 -23.28
CA ILE A 110 -19.93 -13.14 -23.04
C ILE A 110 -18.68 -13.94 -22.66
N PRO A 111 -18.73 -14.80 -21.63
CA PRO A 111 -17.62 -15.71 -21.33
C PRO A 111 -17.46 -16.77 -22.44
N GLU A 112 -16.22 -17.13 -22.71
CA GLU A 112 -15.87 -18.13 -23.72
C GLU A 112 -14.83 -19.10 -23.19
N THR A 113 -14.80 -20.29 -23.77
CA THR A 113 -13.77 -21.28 -23.52
C THR A 113 -12.39 -20.70 -23.86
N GLY A 114 -11.45 -20.83 -22.91
CA GLY A 114 -10.10 -20.26 -23.05
C GLY A 114 -9.88 -18.92 -22.35
N ASP A 115 -10.93 -18.27 -21.84
CA ASP A 115 -10.81 -17.03 -21.08
C ASP A 115 -10.02 -17.25 -19.78
N ASN A 116 -9.10 -16.33 -19.50
CA ASN A 116 -8.47 -16.25 -18.20
C ASN A 116 -9.34 -15.35 -17.31
N VAL A 117 -9.69 -15.85 -16.16
CA VAL A 117 -10.61 -15.19 -15.22
C VAL A 117 -9.98 -15.06 -13.84
N ALA A 118 -10.37 -14.02 -13.14
CA ALA A 118 -10.01 -13.81 -11.73
C ALA A 118 -11.23 -13.33 -10.94
N VAL A 119 -11.24 -13.61 -9.65
CA VAL A 119 -12.20 -13.02 -8.71
C VAL A 119 -11.75 -11.58 -8.46
N LEU A 120 -12.55 -10.62 -8.87
CA LEU A 120 -12.31 -9.21 -8.54
C LEU A 120 -13.47 -8.72 -7.65
N GLY A 121 -13.44 -9.18 -6.41
CA GLY A 121 -14.41 -8.85 -5.40
C GLY A 121 -15.46 -9.94 -5.13
N ASN A 122 -16.22 -9.72 -4.08
CA ASN A 122 -17.34 -10.57 -3.66
C ASN A 122 -18.39 -9.69 -2.97
N ARG A 123 -19.68 -9.92 -3.21
CA ARG A 123 -20.74 -9.07 -2.67
C ARG A 123 -20.90 -9.15 -1.16
N THR A 124 -20.69 -10.31 -0.60
CA THR A 124 -21.03 -10.62 0.80
C THR A 124 -19.81 -11.00 1.65
N ASN A 125 -18.85 -11.70 1.08
CA ASN A 125 -17.68 -12.17 1.79
C ASN A 125 -16.52 -11.16 1.73
N THR A 126 -16.32 -10.42 2.83
CA THR A 126 -15.27 -9.38 2.94
C THR A 126 -13.85 -9.93 2.76
N ALA A 127 -13.60 -11.18 3.12
CA ALA A 127 -12.29 -11.82 2.93
C ALA A 127 -11.92 -11.96 1.43
N ARG A 128 -12.91 -11.94 0.54
CA ARG A 128 -12.75 -12.07 -0.91
C ARG A 128 -12.93 -10.75 -1.67
N GLN A 129 -13.00 -9.63 -0.95
CA GLN A 129 -13.14 -8.28 -1.50
C GLN A 129 -11.79 -7.59 -1.74
N LYS A 130 -10.70 -8.32 -1.77
CA LYS A 130 -9.33 -7.82 -1.89
C LYS A 130 -8.72 -8.26 -3.21
N ALA A 131 -7.96 -7.36 -3.79
CA ALA A 131 -7.18 -7.68 -5.00
C ALA A 131 -5.92 -6.82 -5.08
N GLN A 132 -4.89 -7.37 -5.72
CA GLN A 132 -3.71 -6.66 -6.13
C GLN A 132 -3.65 -6.65 -7.66
N ILE A 133 -3.42 -5.49 -8.24
CA ILE A 133 -3.35 -5.30 -9.69
C ILE A 133 -2.00 -4.71 -10.06
N ASP A 134 -1.21 -5.45 -10.82
CA ASP A 134 -0.02 -4.95 -11.49
C ASP A 134 -0.41 -4.57 -12.93
N CYS A 135 -0.25 -3.32 -13.31
CA CYS A 135 -0.64 -2.83 -14.63
C CYS A 135 0.55 -2.17 -15.34
N ALA A 136 0.83 -2.63 -16.55
CA ALA A 136 1.91 -2.13 -17.40
C ALA A 136 1.41 -1.42 -18.66
N VAL A 137 0.10 -1.26 -18.84
CA VAL A 137 -0.52 -0.71 -20.04
C VAL A 137 -1.49 0.42 -19.74
N GLY A 138 -1.63 1.37 -20.66
CA GLY A 138 -2.48 2.55 -20.53
C GLY A 138 -1.74 3.78 -20.00
N ASP A 139 -2.42 4.94 -20.07
CA ASP A 139 -1.80 6.25 -19.81
C ASP A 139 -1.36 6.44 -18.35
N SER A 140 -1.97 5.71 -17.43
CA SER A 140 -1.62 5.74 -16.00
C SER A 140 -0.62 4.66 -15.60
N ALA A 141 -0.18 3.81 -16.52
CA ALA A 141 0.81 2.76 -16.24
C ALA A 141 2.27 3.32 -16.26
N PRO A 142 3.26 2.59 -15.69
CA PRO A 142 3.08 1.37 -14.89
C PRO A 142 2.73 1.68 -13.44
N TYR A 143 1.89 0.84 -12.85
CA TYR A 143 1.55 0.92 -11.43
C TYR A 143 1.22 -0.44 -10.84
N ARG A 144 1.26 -0.50 -9.53
CA ARG A 144 0.76 -1.60 -8.71
C ARG A 144 -0.20 -1.05 -7.67
N ASP A 145 -1.41 -1.59 -7.69
CA ASP A 145 -2.51 -1.22 -6.81
C ASP A 145 -2.88 -2.34 -5.87
N ASP A 146 -3.17 -1.99 -4.62
CA ASP A 146 -3.86 -2.85 -3.67
C ASP A 146 -5.26 -2.28 -3.40
N TYR A 147 -6.25 -3.14 -3.50
CA TYR A 147 -7.66 -2.81 -3.30
C TYR A 147 -8.26 -3.59 -2.13
N ASP A 148 -9.23 -2.98 -1.44
CA ASP A 148 -10.05 -3.65 -0.44
C ASP A 148 -11.51 -3.16 -0.53
N GLY A 149 -12.41 -4.00 -0.05
CA GLY A 149 -13.84 -3.70 -0.02
C GLY A 149 -14.51 -3.75 -1.39
N ILE A 150 -13.97 -4.50 -2.37
CA ILE A 150 -14.57 -4.65 -3.70
C ILE A 150 -15.83 -5.50 -3.58
N ASN A 151 -16.99 -4.85 -3.54
CA ASN A 151 -18.31 -5.50 -3.38
C ASN A 151 -19.31 -5.11 -4.48
N SER A 152 -18.84 -4.45 -5.53
CA SER A 152 -19.62 -4.03 -6.69
C SER A 152 -18.71 -4.01 -7.92
N TYR A 153 -19.28 -3.77 -9.09
CA TYR A 153 -18.51 -3.64 -10.34
C TYR A 153 -17.82 -2.28 -10.44
N SER A 154 -17.15 -1.85 -9.38
CA SER A 154 -16.44 -0.59 -9.31
C SER A 154 -15.26 -0.65 -8.36
N LEU A 155 -14.14 -0.09 -8.78
CA LEU A 155 -12.94 0.11 -7.95
C LEU A 155 -12.86 1.52 -7.35
N VAL A 156 -13.86 2.37 -7.61
CA VAL A 156 -13.92 3.73 -7.07
C VAL A 156 -13.94 3.69 -5.55
N ASN A 157 -13.05 4.44 -4.91
CA ASN A 157 -12.87 4.49 -3.45
C ASN A 157 -12.49 3.13 -2.81
N ARG A 158 -11.90 2.23 -3.58
CA ARG A 158 -11.43 0.91 -3.10
C ARG A 158 -9.91 0.79 -3.07
N LEU A 159 -9.21 1.74 -3.67
CA LEU A 159 -7.75 1.81 -3.68
C LEU A 159 -7.22 2.07 -2.27
N ILE A 160 -6.35 1.20 -1.78
CA ILE A 160 -5.66 1.34 -0.50
C ILE A 160 -4.25 1.89 -0.70
N THR A 161 -3.51 1.29 -1.63
CA THR A 161 -2.15 1.73 -1.96
C THR A 161 -1.93 1.67 -3.45
N ARG A 162 -1.10 2.60 -3.94
CA ARG A 162 -0.50 2.53 -5.27
C ARG A 162 0.99 2.81 -5.19
N THR A 163 1.77 1.99 -5.87
CA THR A 163 3.18 2.25 -6.17
C THR A 163 3.37 2.36 -7.67
N GLY A 164 4.18 3.32 -8.10
CA GLY A 164 4.45 3.59 -9.52
C GLY A 164 3.84 4.90 -9.96
N ASN A 165 3.27 4.93 -11.16
CA ASN A 165 2.65 6.12 -11.70
C ASN A 165 1.33 6.43 -10.97
N LEU A 166 1.24 7.63 -10.39
CA LEU A 166 0.10 8.08 -9.61
C LEU A 166 -0.98 8.80 -10.44
N ASN A 167 -0.74 9.00 -11.73
CA ASN A 167 -1.70 9.64 -12.61
C ASN A 167 -3.06 8.92 -12.56
N GLY A 168 -4.14 9.69 -12.53
CA GLY A 168 -5.51 9.18 -12.45
C GLY A 168 -6.03 8.97 -11.03
N ILE A 169 -5.21 9.20 -9.99
CA ILE A 169 -5.69 9.27 -8.62
C ILE A 169 -6.10 10.71 -8.31
N THR A 170 -7.31 10.86 -7.76
CA THR A 170 -7.75 12.12 -7.16
C THR A 170 -8.02 11.88 -5.69
N ASP A 171 -7.28 12.55 -4.85
CA ASP A 171 -7.40 12.48 -3.40
C ASP A 171 -8.07 13.73 -2.85
N ALA A 172 -8.86 13.59 -1.79
CA ALA A 172 -9.60 14.71 -1.20
C ALA A 172 -8.69 15.77 -0.54
N VAL A 173 -7.49 15.38 -0.10
CA VAL A 173 -6.53 16.26 0.59
C VAL A 173 -5.45 16.75 -0.38
N PHE A 174 -4.91 15.83 -1.20
CA PHE A 174 -3.78 16.13 -2.08
C PHE A 174 -4.21 16.55 -3.48
N GLY A 175 -5.50 16.44 -3.83
CA GLY A 175 -6.01 16.74 -5.17
C GLY A 175 -5.61 15.69 -6.19
N VAL A 176 -5.40 16.11 -7.43
CA VAL A 176 -4.97 15.23 -8.53
C VAL A 176 -3.49 14.91 -8.37
N LEU A 177 -3.18 13.62 -8.25
CA LEU A 177 -1.80 13.16 -8.14
C LEU A 177 -1.18 12.98 -9.53
N THR A 178 0.11 13.28 -9.63
CA THR A 178 0.89 13.15 -10.88
C THR A 178 2.27 12.58 -10.59
N GLY A 179 2.88 12.00 -11.63
CA GLY A 179 4.22 11.44 -11.53
C GLY A 179 4.26 10.07 -10.85
N SER A 180 5.46 9.64 -10.47
CA SER A 180 5.67 8.32 -9.85
C SER A 180 5.94 8.47 -8.36
N GLY A 181 5.37 7.56 -7.57
CA GLY A 181 5.51 7.60 -6.12
C GLY A 181 4.82 6.45 -5.42
N LEU A 182 4.59 6.65 -4.13
CA LEU A 182 3.80 5.80 -3.25
C LEU A 182 2.61 6.61 -2.75
N TYR A 183 1.41 6.12 -3.01
CA TYR A 183 0.16 6.59 -2.42
C TYR A 183 -0.42 5.51 -1.52
N GLY A 184 -0.92 5.88 -0.35
CA GLY A 184 -1.54 4.92 0.57
C GLY A 184 -2.33 5.60 1.67
N THR A 185 -3.39 4.93 2.12
CA THR A 185 -4.27 5.41 3.19
C THR A 185 -3.55 5.44 4.54
N ASN A 186 -2.68 4.45 4.80
CA ASN A 186 -1.84 4.38 5.98
C ASN A 186 -0.45 3.93 5.57
N VAL A 187 0.55 4.76 5.85
CA VAL A 187 1.94 4.45 5.53
C VAL A 187 2.75 4.51 6.83
N TYR A 188 3.23 3.36 7.31
CA TYR A 188 4.11 3.25 8.46
C TYR A 188 5.53 3.00 7.97
N LEU A 189 6.36 4.02 8.07
CA LEU A 189 7.74 3.96 7.63
C LEU A 189 8.65 3.99 8.85
N LYS A 190 9.61 3.07 8.93
CA LYS A 190 10.65 3.05 9.96
C LYS A 190 12.00 3.19 9.28
N GLY A 191 12.71 4.27 9.58
CA GLY A 191 14.01 4.53 8.97
C GLY A 191 14.34 6.01 8.93
N THR A 192 15.34 6.34 8.14
CA THR A 192 15.75 7.72 7.89
C THR A 192 14.97 8.27 6.70
N PHE A 193 14.30 9.38 6.90
CA PHE A 193 13.65 10.13 5.81
C PHE A 193 14.59 11.20 5.31
N VAL A 194 14.86 11.16 4.02
CA VAL A 194 15.68 12.17 3.33
C VAL A 194 14.76 12.98 2.42
N LEU A 195 14.76 14.29 2.59
CA LEU A 195 14.05 15.20 1.72
C LEU A 195 14.74 15.31 0.35
N HIS A 196 14.04 15.82 -0.64
CA HIS A 196 14.61 16.06 -1.98
C HIS A 196 15.87 16.96 -1.94
N SER A 197 15.99 17.82 -0.92
CA SER A 197 17.19 18.63 -0.66
C SER A 197 18.41 17.82 -0.22
N GLY A 198 18.28 16.52 0.03
CA GLY A 198 19.32 15.67 0.59
C GLY A 198 19.42 15.71 2.12
N LYS A 199 18.63 16.54 2.79
CA LYS A 199 18.61 16.62 4.26
C LYS A 199 17.67 15.57 4.85
N LYS A 200 18.05 15.04 6.01
CA LYS A 200 17.13 14.25 6.83
C LYS A 200 16.02 15.12 7.42
N ILE A 201 14.86 14.57 7.66
CA ILE A 201 13.74 15.30 8.28
C ILE A 201 14.15 15.87 9.64
N GLU A 202 14.87 15.11 10.44
CA GLU A 202 15.37 15.52 11.75
C GLU A 202 16.28 16.74 11.61
N GLU A 203 17.21 16.73 10.64
CA GLU A 203 18.11 17.85 10.35
C GLU A 203 17.33 19.10 9.87
N ALA A 204 16.28 18.91 9.06
CA ALA A 204 15.43 20.00 8.60
C ALA A 204 14.61 20.61 9.76
N ILE A 205 14.14 19.77 10.68
CA ILE A 205 13.45 20.22 11.91
C ILE A 205 14.42 20.98 12.82
N ASP A 206 15.64 20.47 13.00
CA ASP A 206 16.66 21.15 13.82
C ASP A 206 17.08 22.49 13.19
N ASP A 207 17.18 22.61 11.86
CA ASP A 207 17.42 23.86 11.16
C ASP A 207 16.32 24.89 11.46
N VAL A 208 15.04 24.49 11.35
CA VAL A 208 13.89 25.36 11.66
C VAL A 208 13.89 25.76 13.14
N LYS A 209 14.21 24.82 14.03
CA LYS A 209 14.32 25.08 15.46
C LYS A 209 15.45 26.09 15.77
N ASN A 210 16.60 25.93 15.12
CA ASN A 210 17.75 26.81 15.27
C ASN A 210 17.46 28.21 14.70
N ASP A 211 16.82 28.29 13.53
CA ASP A 211 16.35 29.57 12.94
C ASP A 211 15.36 30.26 13.88
N LEU A 212 14.40 29.52 14.42
CA LEU A 212 13.41 30.08 15.36
C LEU A 212 14.07 30.55 16.65
N ASN A 213 15.01 29.78 17.20
CA ASN A 213 15.77 30.17 18.38
C ASN A 213 16.63 31.43 18.11
N GLY A 214 17.28 31.51 16.94
CA GLY A 214 18.00 32.70 16.49
C GLY A 214 17.09 33.92 16.42
N ARG A 215 15.91 33.78 15.83
CA ARG A 215 14.91 34.87 15.75
C ARG A 215 14.36 35.26 17.11
N ILE A 216 14.21 34.34 18.05
CA ILE A 216 13.83 34.62 19.43
C ILE A 216 14.94 35.42 20.10
N THR A 217 16.20 35.00 19.94
CA THR A 217 17.36 35.73 20.47
C THR A 217 17.48 37.14 19.88
N ASP A 218 17.24 37.26 18.57
CA ASP A 218 17.22 38.58 17.91
C ASP A 218 16.08 39.47 18.43
N VAL A 219 14.91 38.91 18.69
CA VAL A 219 13.80 39.63 19.32
C VAL A 219 14.16 40.02 20.76
N GLU A 220 14.74 39.11 21.54
CA GLU A 220 15.22 39.41 22.90
C GLU A 220 16.30 40.49 22.89
N THR A 221 17.26 40.39 21.96
CA THR A 221 18.33 41.40 21.79
C THR A 221 17.78 42.76 21.37
N ASN A 222 16.75 42.80 20.52
CA ASN A 222 16.07 44.03 20.13
C ASN A 222 15.25 44.65 21.26
N PHE A 223 14.97 43.95 22.34
CA PHE A 223 14.39 44.46 23.59
C PHE A 223 15.46 45.00 24.54
N GLU A 224 16.74 44.71 24.30
CA GLU A 224 17.83 45.35 25.05
C GLU A 224 17.86 46.82 24.73
N ILE A 225 17.61 47.58 25.77
CA ILE A 225 17.50 49.03 25.72
C ILE A 225 18.88 49.61 25.48
N ARG A 226 19.07 50.31 24.36
CA ARG A 226 20.28 51.12 24.17
C ARG A 226 20.44 52.14 25.30
N GLU A 227 21.58 52.08 26.00
CA GLU A 227 22.01 53.10 26.99
C GLU A 227 21.88 54.48 26.38
N GLY A 228 21.09 55.33 26.89
CA GLY A 228 20.83 56.68 26.43
C GLY A 228 19.34 57.06 26.33
N GLN A 229 18.45 56.07 26.45
CA GLN A 229 17.00 56.33 26.51
C GLN A 229 16.39 56.00 27.87
N ILE A 230 17.25 55.94 28.93
CA ILE A 230 16.86 55.54 30.29
C ILE A 230 15.78 56.43 30.90
N SER A 231 15.82 57.76 30.63
CA SER A 231 14.82 58.69 31.20
C SER A 231 13.40 58.50 30.68
N SER A 232 13.25 58.10 29.40
CA SER A 232 11.94 57.77 28.82
C SER A 232 11.47 56.41 29.29
N LYS A 233 12.43 55.55 29.59
CA LYS A 233 12.17 54.17 29.98
C LYS A 233 11.81 53.98 31.45
N ILE A 234 12.20 54.95 32.34
CA ILE A 234 11.73 54.94 33.74
C ILE A 234 10.22 55.15 33.81
N LYS A 235 9.64 55.96 32.88
CA LYS A 235 8.20 56.07 32.77
C LYS A 235 7.58 54.75 32.25
N GLU A 236 8.25 54.10 31.27
CA GLU A 236 7.84 52.79 30.76
C GLU A 236 8.00 51.72 31.81
N VAL A 237 9.06 51.78 32.65
CA VAL A 237 9.26 50.82 33.77
C VAL A 237 8.15 50.99 34.81
N ASN A 238 7.69 52.21 35.11
CA ASN A 238 6.57 52.42 36.03
C ASN A 238 5.24 51.90 35.45
N ILE A 239 5.06 52.04 34.14
CA ILE A 239 3.96 51.40 33.43
C ILE A 239 4.16 49.88 33.40
N ALA A 240 5.39 49.43 33.15
CA ALA A 240 5.74 48.03 33.18
C ALA A 240 5.56 47.39 34.57
N VAL A 241 5.90 48.14 35.64
CA VAL A 241 5.66 47.73 37.04
C VAL A 241 4.15 47.66 37.33
N SER A 242 3.39 48.63 36.85
CA SER A 242 1.93 48.60 36.98
C SER A 242 1.33 47.46 36.15
N ASN A 243 1.87 47.25 34.94
CA ASN A 243 1.49 46.11 34.09
C ASN A 243 1.99 44.78 34.66
N ALA A 244 3.19 44.78 35.32
CA ALA A 244 3.68 43.61 36.01
C ALA A 244 2.81 43.24 37.22
N LYS A 245 2.34 44.24 37.97
CA LYS A 245 1.36 44.03 39.05
C LYS A 245 0.02 43.51 38.54
N GLN A 246 -0.42 44.04 37.38
CA GLN A 246 -1.59 43.52 36.70
C GLN A 246 -1.31 42.11 36.17
N SER A 247 -0.10 41.88 35.67
CA SER A 247 0.33 40.57 35.19
C SER A 247 0.49 39.57 36.31
N GLU A 248 0.90 40.02 37.54
CA GLU A 248 0.95 39.18 38.74
C GLU A 248 -0.47 38.75 39.16
N THR A 249 -1.42 39.69 39.04
CA THR A 249 -2.85 39.38 39.28
C THR A 249 -3.36 38.40 38.20
N ASN A 250 -2.99 38.66 36.96
CA ASN A 250 -3.33 37.79 35.85
C ASN A 250 -2.57 36.44 35.91
N ALA A 251 -1.31 36.44 36.36
CA ALA A 251 -0.51 35.24 36.59
C ALA A 251 -1.09 34.40 37.73
N SER A 252 -1.65 35.05 38.77
CA SER A 252 -2.38 34.35 39.85
C SER A 252 -3.66 33.72 39.24
N GLY A 253 -4.35 34.43 38.39
CA GLY A 253 -5.48 33.90 37.60
C GLY A 253 -5.03 32.79 36.61
N SER A 254 -3.88 33.01 35.97
CA SER A 254 -3.28 32.03 35.09
C SER A 254 -2.70 30.82 35.82
N ALA A 255 -2.18 31.00 37.08
CA ALA A 255 -1.76 29.89 37.90
C ALA A 255 -2.94 29.01 38.34
N SER A 256 -4.10 29.66 38.61
CA SER A 256 -5.35 28.94 38.83
C SER A 256 -5.83 28.23 37.59
N SER A 257 -5.69 28.90 36.42
CA SER A 257 -5.98 28.30 35.12
C SER A 257 -4.97 27.23 34.73
N ALA A 258 -3.67 27.42 35.07
CA ALA A 258 -2.62 26.43 34.91
C ALA A 258 -2.83 25.21 35.80
N SER A 259 -3.35 25.41 37.03
CA SER A 259 -3.76 24.30 37.88
C SER A 259 -4.93 23.51 37.30
N SER A 260 -5.87 24.22 36.69
CA SER A 260 -6.97 23.58 35.91
C SER A 260 -6.45 22.94 34.65
N SER A 261 -5.50 23.60 33.97
CA SER A 261 -4.83 23.06 32.76
C SER A 261 -3.91 21.88 33.10
N ALA A 262 -3.23 21.91 34.29
CA ALA A 262 -2.46 20.78 34.78
C ALA A 262 -3.36 19.57 35.08
N THR A 263 -4.55 19.83 35.63
CA THR A 263 -5.59 18.79 35.80
C THR A 263 -6.05 18.26 34.47
N THR A 264 -6.31 19.15 33.50
CA THR A 264 -6.69 18.78 32.13
C THR A 264 -5.53 18.10 31.41
N ALA A 265 -4.28 18.56 31.64
CA ALA A 265 -3.06 17.91 31.12
C ALA A 265 -2.85 16.53 31.77
N GLY A 266 -3.18 16.38 33.07
CA GLY A 266 -3.23 15.08 33.72
C GLY A 266 -4.23 14.14 33.07
N VAL A 267 -5.42 14.66 32.75
CA VAL A 267 -6.44 13.90 31.98
C VAL A 267 -5.92 13.60 30.59
N SER A 268 -5.31 14.59 29.93
CA SER A 268 -4.73 14.43 28.58
C SER A 268 -3.52 13.48 28.61
N ALA A 269 -2.68 13.53 29.67
CA ALA A 269 -1.58 12.58 29.87
C ALA A 269 -2.12 11.14 30.09
N ASN A 270 -3.20 11.02 30.84
CA ASN A 270 -3.88 9.73 31.00
C ASN A 270 -4.49 9.25 29.68
N ASN A 271 -5.07 10.16 28.92
CA ASN A 271 -5.59 9.85 27.59
C ASN A 271 -4.45 9.54 26.61
N ALA A 272 -3.34 10.28 26.68
CA ALA A 272 -2.13 10.01 25.89
C ALA A 272 -1.47 8.69 26.31
N ALA A 273 -1.41 8.39 27.61
CA ALA A 273 -0.93 7.10 28.11
C ALA A 273 -1.83 5.95 27.63
N LYS A 274 -3.14 6.19 27.62
CA LYS A 274 -4.08 5.24 27.03
C LYS A 274 -3.86 5.11 25.53
N SER A 275 -3.74 6.24 24.81
CA SER A 275 -3.44 6.24 23.38
C SER A 275 -2.08 5.61 23.06
N ALA A 276 -1.07 5.81 23.93
CA ALA A 276 0.23 5.15 23.81
C ALA A 276 0.10 3.64 24.03
N THR A 277 -0.74 3.22 24.98
CA THR A 277 -1.04 1.81 25.21
C THR A 277 -1.79 1.22 24.00
N ASP A 278 -2.75 1.96 23.48
CA ASP A 278 -3.49 1.57 22.28
C ASP A 278 -2.57 1.52 21.06
N ALA A 279 -1.66 2.53 20.92
CA ALA A 279 -0.62 2.56 19.88
C ALA A 279 0.41 1.44 20.05
N GLN A 280 0.80 1.11 21.30
CA GLN A 280 1.67 -0.04 21.59
C GLN A 280 0.97 -1.36 21.21
N GLY A 281 -0.32 -1.44 21.48
CA GLY A 281 -1.16 -2.56 21.03
C GLY A 281 -1.21 -2.64 19.51
N ALA A 282 -1.42 -1.49 18.84
CA ALA A 282 -1.39 -1.40 17.40
C ALA A 282 -0.01 -1.71 16.81
N ALA A 283 1.07 -1.21 17.44
CA ALA A 283 2.46 -1.53 17.05
C ALA A 283 2.78 -3.01 17.24
N THR A 284 2.29 -3.61 18.32
CA THR A 284 2.42 -5.05 18.57
C THR A 284 1.66 -5.84 17.51
N ASN A 285 0.46 -5.38 17.15
CA ASN A 285 -0.32 -6.00 16.09
C ASN A 285 0.35 -5.81 14.71
N ALA A 286 0.90 -4.60 14.46
CA ALA A 286 1.68 -4.32 13.25
C ALA A 286 2.95 -5.18 13.19
N GLY A 287 3.62 -5.39 14.33
CA GLY A 287 4.75 -6.31 14.48
C GLY A 287 4.37 -7.74 14.10
N LYS A 288 3.23 -8.20 14.60
CA LYS A 288 2.69 -9.54 14.26
C LYS A 288 2.36 -9.64 12.77
N ILE A 289 1.77 -8.58 12.20
CA ILE A 289 1.47 -8.50 10.76
C ILE A 289 2.78 -8.51 9.95
N LEU A 290 3.80 -7.74 10.40
CA LEU A 290 5.11 -7.73 9.76
C LEU A 290 5.79 -9.10 9.81
N GLU A 291 5.72 -9.78 10.96
CA GLU A 291 6.20 -11.15 11.12
C GLU A 291 5.46 -12.10 10.18
N GLU A 292 4.13 -11.97 10.10
CA GLU A 292 3.32 -12.74 9.15
C GLU A 292 3.67 -12.42 7.69
N VAL A 293 3.89 -11.15 7.37
CA VAL A 293 4.34 -10.71 6.03
C VAL A 293 5.73 -11.27 5.73
N THR A 294 6.67 -11.22 6.67
CA THR A 294 8.01 -11.77 6.52
C THR A 294 7.97 -13.29 6.35
N LEU A 295 7.10 -13.97 7.08
CA LEU A 295 6.88 -15.41 6.91
C LEU A 295 6.29 -15.72 5.52
N LYS A 296 5.34 -14.90 5.06
CA LYS A 296 4.76 -15.03 3.71
C LYS A 296 5.80 -14.72 2.63
N GLU A 297 6.63 -13.68 2.82
CA GLU A 297 7.74 -13.36 1.92
C GLU A 297 8.75 -14.50 1.84
N SER A 298 9.11 -15.07 3.00
CA SER A 298 9.97 -16.27 3.06
C SER A 298 9.34 -17.46 2.33
N SER A 299 8.03 -17.67 2.53
CA SER A 299 7.27 -18.71 1.83
C SER A 299 7.20 -18.46 0.32
N ILE A 300 7.01 -17.20 -0.09
CA ILE A 300 7.02 -16.80 -1.51
C ILE A 300 8.41 -17.03 -2.11
N THR A 301 9.46 -16.65 -1.38
CA THR A 301 10.85 -16.85 -1.82
C THR A 301 11.17 -18.33 -1.97
N GLN A 302 10.73 -19.13 -1.00
CA GLN A 302 10.85 -20.60 -1.06
C GLN A 302 10.08 -21.16 -2.26
N THR A 303 8.83 -20.75 -2.45
CA THR A 303 7.99 -21.18 -3.59
C THR A 303 8.59 -20.74 -4.92
N ALA A 304 9.14 -19.51 -5.00
CA ALA A 304 9.86 -19.03 -6.18
C ALA A 304 11.11 -19.87 -6.47
N GLY A 305 11.83 -20.27 -5.42
CA GLY A 305 12.96 -21.21 -5.51
C GLY A 305 12.53 -22.59 -6.03
N GLU A 306 11.43 -23.11 -5.50
CA GLU A 306 10.87 -24.39 -5.95
C GLU A 306 10.37 -24.33 -7.40
N ILE A 307 9.73 -23.21 -7.79
CA ILE A 307 9.33 -22.97 -9.18
C ILE A 307 10.56 -22.87 -10.09
N SER A 308 11.58 -22.12 -9.67
CA SER A 308 12.83 -22.00 -10.41
C SER A 308 13.52 -23.36 -10.61
N THR A 309 13.51 -24.18 -9.55
CA THR A 309 14.04 -25.55 -9.59
C THR A 309 13.23 -26.39 -10.57
N LYS A 310 11.89 -26.37 -10.48
CA LYS A 310 11.01 -27.10 -11.41
C LYS A 310 11.15 -26.63 -12.85
N VAL A 311 11.31 -25.33 -13.08
CA VAL A 311 11.58 -24.78 -14.42
C VAL A 311 12.92 -25.27 -14.96
N THR A 312 13.92 -25.42 -14.09
CA THR A 312 15.22 -25.99 -14.46
C THR A 312 15.12 -27.50 -14.76
N GLU A 313 14.24 -28.20 -14.06
CA GLU A 313 13.97 -29.64 -14.28
C GLU A 313 13.20 -29.91 -15.58
N VAL A 314 12.44 -28.90 -16.08
CA VAL A 314 11.61 -29.03 -17.31
C VAL A 314 12.37 -28.57 -18.57
N ASN A 315 13.44 -27.81 -18.44
CA ASN A 315 14.35 -27.38 -19.52
C ASN A 315 15.56 -28.31 -19.61
#